data_6bf2550dbfba4fc0905dff56709d68ad
#
_entry.id   6bf2550dbfba4fc0905dff56709d68ad
#
_cell.length_a   1.000
_cell.length_b   1.000
_cell.length_c   1.000
_cell.angle_alpha   90.00
_cell.angle_beta   90.00
_cell.angle_gamma   90.00
#
_symmetry.space_group_name_H-M   'P 1'
#
loop_
_entity.id
_entity.type
_entity.pdbx_description
1 polymer ?
#
loop_
_entity_poly.entity_id
_entity_poly.type
_entity_poly.pdbx_seq_one_letter_code
_entity_poly.pdbx_strand_id
1 'polypeptide(L)'
;TLLTTNCVYAQTQGFFISQKQEKVADIPKSYSPYKQPANTPTVQVVADYNRSTAIVSKYLYGNNANPYMTNIVSQPALINHIKLLSPQILRYPGGNLSNVFFWNALPRQKPSDVPDVILYGDKRKIRPEKFWYGRDEGKNTLSLKNYYATLAAANSTGIICVNYGYARYGKSLHPVQTAAHLAADWVRYDKGRTKFWEIGNENYGTWQAGYQIDTTLNKDGQPRYITGELYGKQFKVFADSIKAAAREIGAEIHIGAVLIETAKEKSWEGAIEKGWNTGFFKTAGNAADFFIVHSYYTPYEKNSTAQTILNTATVETQKIIAYMKQMSADNHVELKPVALTEWNIFATGSKQMGSFISGMHAAIVLGELAHNKFGMASRWDLANGYNNGNDHGMFNIGDEPGVPRWNPRPVYYYMFYFQKCYGNQVISSAVSGNDKVLAYASKFSSGQTGLVLVNKGTNKQTISIKINNFKPGKRYYLYTLTGGDDNGEFSQRVFVNGSGPEYPSGGPANIATIKPLSASVADGIKIESPPYSVQYVLIENEK
;
A
#
# COMPACT_ATOMS: atom_id res chain seq x y z
N THR A 1 25.42 2.30 40.31
CA THR A 1 24.87 1.46 39.22
C THR A 1 23.61 2.13 38.70
N LEU A 2 23.73 2.98 37.66
CA LEU A 2 22.61 3.56 36.94
C LEU A 2 22.04 2.47 36.02
N LEU A 3 20.85 1.99 36.34
CA LEU A 3 20.02 1.21 35.43
C LEU A 3 19.47 2.18 34.36
N THR A 4 20.12 2.23 33.21
CA THR A 4 19.53 2.81 32.00
C THR A 4 18.43 1.88 31.53
N THR A 5 17.18 2.18 31.87
CA THR A 5 16.01 1.59 31.22
C THR A 5 16.02 2.04 29.76
N ASN A 6 16.51 1.18 28.87
CA ASN A 6 16.24 1.30 27.45
C ASN A 6 14.72 1.18 27.26
N CYS A 7 14.01 2.29 27.21
CA CYS A 7 12.67 2.34 26.65
C CYS A 7 12.76 1.93 25.17
N VAL A 8 12.59 0.65 24.91
CA VAL A 8 12.31 0.18 23.56
C VAL A 8 10.94 0.76 23.20
N TYR A 9 10.93 1.87 22.47
CA TYR A 9 9.71 2.42 21.90
C TYR A 9 9.14 1.39 20.94
N ALA A 10 8.21 0.59 21.43
CA ALA A 10 7.45 -0.31 20.57
C ALA A 10 6.68 0.58 19.58
N GLN A 11 6.87 0.37 18.28
CA GLN A 11 6.06 1.04 17.27
C GLN A 11 4.60 0.85 17.61
N THR A 12 3.86 1.96 17.72
CA THR A 12 2.42 1.92 17.96
C THR A 12 1.69 1.99 16.62
N GLN A 13 0.62 1.22 16.47
CA GLN A 13 -0.29 1.33 15.33
C GLN A 13 -1.39 2.37 15.59
N GLY A 14 -1.46 2.89 16.84
CA GLY A 14 -2.36 3.95 17.28
C GLY A 14 -3.81 3.74 16.83
N PHE A 15 -4.42 4.80 16.35
CA PHE A 15 -5.81 4.83 15.89
C PHE A 15 -6.10 3.92 14.67
N PHE A 16 -5.09 3.41 13.96
CA PHE A 16 -5.31 2.43 12.89
C PHE A 16 -5.84 1.08 13.39
N ILE A 17 -5.71 0.82 14.69
CA ILE A 17 -6.19 -0.40 15.34
C ILE A 17 -7.08 -0.11 16.56
N SER A 18 -7.48 1.15 16.78
CA SER A 18 -8.20 1.61 17.99
C SER A 18 -9.58 0.98 18.16
N GLN A 19 -10.18 0.46 17.09
CA GLN A 19 -11.40 -0.32 17.15
C GLN A 19 -11.05 -1.80 17.07
N LYS A 20 -11.55 -2.60 18.02
CA LYS A 20 -11.40 -4.06 18.03
C LYS A 20 -11.99 -4.63 16.74
N GLN A 21 -11.12 -4.80 15.74
CA GLN A 21 -11.54 -5.29 14.43
C GLN A 21 -11.60 -6.81 14.49
N GLU A 22 -12.80 -7.32 14.63
CA GLU A 22 -13.02 -8.74 14.49
C GLU A 22 -12.89 -9.15 13.02
N LYS A 23 -12.20 -10.26 12.79
CA LYS A 23 -12.11 -10.91 11.50
C LYS A 23 -12.46 -12.37 11.68
N VAL A 24 -13.60 -12.76 11.16
CA VAL A 24 -14.08 -14.14 11.16
C VAL A 24 -13.51 -14.85 9.94
N ALA A 25 -13.01 -16.07 10.14
CA ALA A 25 -12.53 -16.88 9.03
C ALA A 25 -13.71 -17.41 8.19
N ASP A 26 -13.61 -17.26 6.88
CA ASP A 26 -14.56 -17.86 5.94
C ASP A 26 -14.16 -19.32 5.68
N ILE A 27 -14.71 -20.24 6.47
CA ILE A 27 -14.42 -21.67 6.33
C ILE A 27 -15.11 -22.21 5.08
N PRO A 28 -14.37 -22.78 4.12
CA PRO A 28 -14.93 -23.30 2.88
C PRO A 28 -15.94 -24.43 3.11
N LYS A 29 -17.12 -24.29 2.52
CA LYS A 29 -18.18 -25.32 2.61
C LYS A 29 -17.93 -26.50 1.65
N SER A 30 -17.11 -26.32 0.64
CA SER A 30 -16.73 -27.35 -0.34
C SER A 30 -15.23 -27.24 -0.65
N TYR A 31 -14.63 -28.39 -0.92
CA TYR A 31 -13.20 -28.51 -1.18
C TYR A 31 -12.92 -29.69 -2.13
N SER A 32 -11.73 -29.74 -2.70
CA SER A 32 -11.17 -30.89 -3.37
C SER A 32 -10.22 -31.64 -2.43
N PRO A 33 -10.18 -32.99 -2.45
CA PRO A 33 -9.25 -33.74 -1.62
C PRO A 33 -7.79 -33.38 -1.91
N TYR A 34 -7.00 -33.22 -0.86
CA TYR A 34 -5.56 -33.05 -0.95
C TYR A 34 -4.84 -34.27 -0.39
N LYS A 35 -3.99 -34.88 -1.22
CA LYS A 35 -3.11 -35.96 -0.77
C LYS A 35 -1.82 -35.33 -0.22
N GLN A 36 -1.62 -35.40 1.07
CA GLN A 36 -0.40 -34.90 1.70
C GLN A 36 0.83 -35.63 1.17
N PRO A 37 1.98 -34.93 1.00
CA PRO A 37 3.22 -35.56 0.56
C PRO A 37 3.70 -36.62 1.57
N ALA A 38 4.10 -37.80 1.07
CA ALA A 38 4.67 -38.86 1.89
C ALA A 38 6.13 -38.60 2.29
N ASN A 39 6.82 -37.74 1.55
CA ASN A 39 8.22 -37.43 1.75
C ASN A 39 8.50 -36.83 3.13
N THR A 40 9.72 -37.05 3.61
CA THR A 40 10.23 -36.36 4.80
C THR A 40 10.21 -34.84 4.57
N PRO A 41 9.72 -34.04 5.51
CA PRO A 41 9.74 -32.60 5.38
C PRO A 41 11.17 -32.06 5.26
N THR A 42 11.38 -31.17 4.28
CA THR A 42 12.63 -30.43 4.09
C THR A 42 12.62 -29.10 4.85
N VAL A 43 11.42 -28.64 5.22
CA VAL A 43 11.20 -27.39 5.94
C VAL A 43 10.22 -27.64 7.09
N GLN A 44 10.48 -27.03 8.24
CA GLN A 44 9.58 -27.01 9.37
C GLN A 44 9.13 -25.57 9.65
N VAL A 45 7.82 -25.39 9.79
CA VAL A 45 7.20 -24.16 10.26
C VAL A 45 6.56 -24.42 11.62
N VAL A 46 7.02 -23.66 12.62
CA VAL A 46 6.47 -23.74 13.97
C VAL A 46 5.88 -22.39 14.34
N ALA A 47 4.60 -22.36 14.69
CA ALA A 47 3.92 -21.16 15.20
C ALA A 47 3.43 -21.38 16.63
N ASP A 48 3.22 -20.28 17.38
CA ASP A 48 2.63 -20.34 18.73
C ASP A 48 1.35 -19.49 18.78
N TYR A 49 0.22 -20.17 18.90
CA TYR A 49 -1.10 -19.55 18.90
C TYR A 49 -1.31 -18.55 20.05
N ASN A 50 -0.70 -18.79 21.21
CA ASN A 50 -0.83 -17.93 22.38
C ASN A 50 0.11 -16.71 22.34
N ARG A 51 1.10 -16.71 21.47
CA ARG A 51 2.08 -15.63 21.36
C ARG A 51 1.71 -14.66 20.24
N SER A 52 0.76 -13.77 20.49
CA SER A 52 0.46 -12.65 19.57
C SER A 52 1.57 -11.61 19.60
N THR A 53 2.04 -11.18 18.44
CA THR A 53 3.14 -10.21 18.29
C THR A 53 2.68 -8.87 17.75
N ALA A 54 1.56 -8.83 17.00
CA ALA A 54 0.97 -7.62 16.47
C ALA A 54 -0.53 -7.81 16.19
N ILE A 55 -1.26 -6.69 16.13
CA ILE A 55 -2.60 -6.64 15.55
C ILE A 55 -2.45 -6.26 14.07
N VAL A 56 -3.17 -6.94 13.20
CA VAL A 56 -3.19 -6.64 11.76
C VAL A 56 -4.17 -5.49 11.50
N SER A 57 -3.67 -4.33 11.12
CA SER A 57 -4.55 -3.24 10.69
C SER A 57 -5.28 -3.64 9.40
N LYS A 58 -6.59 -3.43 9.34
CA LYS A 58 -7.34 -3.65 8.09
C LYS A 58 -6.87 -2.72 6.97
N TYR A 59 -6.34 -1.55 7.33
CA TYR A 59 -5.85 -0.56 6.36
C TYR A 59 -4.54 -0.95 5.66
N LEU A 60 -3.96 -2.12 5.96
CA LEU A 60 -2.88 -2.69 5.15
C LEU A 60 -3.37 -3.15 3.76
N TYR A 61 -4.68 -3.35 3.60
CA TYR A 61 -5.30 -3.80 2.35
C TYR A 61 -5.84 -2.62 1.56
N GLY A 62 -4.93 -1.77 1.08
CA GLY A 62 -5.23 -0.55 0.37
C GLY A 62 -4.66 -0.47 -1.04
N ASN A 63 -5.23 0.46 -1.83
CA ASN A 63 -4.80 0.77 -3.20
C ASN A 63 -4.91 2.26 -3.47
N ASN A 64 -4.18 2.73 -4.49
CA ASN A 64 -4.31 4.08 -5.02
C ASN A 64 -5.36 4.12 -6.13
N ALA A 65 -6.27 5.10 -6.06
CA ALA A 65 -7.28 5.40 -7.05
C ALA A 65 -7.05 6.83 -7.55
N ASN A 66 -6.59 6.98 -8.79
CA ASN A 66 -6.10 8.25 -9.30
C ASN A 66 -7.07 8.92 -10.29
N PRO A 67 -7.06 10.26 -10.44
CA PRO A 67 -7.94 10.96 -11.36
C PRO A 67 -7.84 10.54 -12.83
N TYR A 68 -6.71 9.99 -13.28
CA TYR A 68 -6.56 9.48 -14.65
C TYR A 68 -7.24 8.12 -14.90
N MET A 69 -7.80 7.52 -13.88
CA MET A 69 -8.63 6.33 -14.04
C MET A 69 -10.01 6.69 -14.55
N THR A 70 -10.72 5.74 -15.11
CA THR A 70 -12.09 5.94 -15.57
C THR A 70 -13.06 6.18 -14.40
N ASN A 71 -14.28 6.53 -14.72
CA ASN A 71 -15.40 6.46 -13.76
C ASN A 71 -15.63 5.00 -13.36
N ILE A 72 -15.01 4.58 -12.26
CA ILE A 72 -14.95 3.18 -11.80
C ILE A 72 -16.35 2.56 -11.65
N VAL A 73 -17.28 3.30 -11.05
CA VAL A 73 -18.63 2.79 -10.75
C VAL A 73 -19.48 2.52 -12.01
N SER A 74 -19.13 3.11 -13.14
CA SER A 74 -19.78 2.85 -14.43
C SER A 74 -19.12 1.73 -15.24
N GLN A 75 -18.10 1.08 -14.70
CA GLN A 75 -17.38 -0.04 -15.34
C GLN A 75 -17.69 -1.34 -14.61
N PRO A 76 -18.69 -2.14 -15.04
CA PRO A 76 -19.16 -3.31 -14.27
C PRO A 76 -18.06 -4.32 -13.94
N ALA A 77 -17.19 -4.63 -14.90
CA ALA A 77 -16.10 -5.56 -14.67
C ALA A 77 -15.12 -5.03 -13.59
N LEU A 78 -14.70 -3.77 -13.70
CA LEU A 78 -13.76 -3.15 -12.76
C LEU A 78 -14.33 -3.06 -11.35
N ILE A 79 -15.54 -2.51 -11.20
CA ILE A 79 -16.14 -2.35 -9.87
C ILE A 79 -16.45 -3.70 -9.20
N ASN A 80 -16.80 -4.72 -9.98
CA ASN A 80 -17.02 -6.06 -9.44
C ASN A 80 -15.71 -6.69 -8.94
N HIS A 81 -14.60 -6.54 -9.67
CA HIS A 81 -13.28 -6.97 -9.20
C HIS A 81 -12.84 -6.21 -7.94
N ILE A 82 -13.07 -4.89 -7.87
CA ILE A 82 -12.76 -4.09 -6.69
C ILE A 82 -13.61 -4.53 -5.49
N LYS A 83 -14.91 -4.75 -5.66
CA LYS A 83 -15.78 -5.29 -4.59
C LYS A 83 -15.31 -6.64 -4.08
N LEU A 84 -14.89 -7.53 -4.97
CA LEU A 84 -14.40 -8.85 -4.62
C LEU A 84 -13.04 -8.78 -3.89
N LEU A 85 -12.13 -7.92 -4.33
CA LEU A 85 -10.88 -7.63 -3.64
C LEU A 85 -11.12 -7.04 -2.25
N SER A 86 -12.19 -6.22 -2.13
CA SER A 86 -12.57 -5.55 -0.88
C SER A 86 -11.44 -4.72 -0.23
N PRO A 87 -10.84 -3.76 -0.98
CA PRO A 87 -9.82 -2.90 -0.39
C PRO A 87 -10.44 -2.12 0.78
N GLN A 88 -9.73 -2.05 1.90
CA GLN A 88 -10.24 -1.37 3.09
C GLN A 88 -9.99 0.13 3.05
N ILE A 89 -9.06 0.56 2.19
CA ILE A 89 -8.74 1.97 1.99
C ILE A 89 -8.37 2.24 0.53
N LEU A 90 -8.83 3.36 -0.01
CA LEU A 90 -8.46 3.88 -1.32
C LEU A 90 -7.87 5.28 -1.16
N ARG A 91 -6.66 5.49 -1.65
CA ARG A 91 -5.96 6.78 -1.62
C ARG A 91 -6.29 7.59 -2.88
N TYR A 92 -6.62 8.90 -2.70
CA TYR A 92 -7.01 9.79 -3.78
C TYR A 92 -6.58 11.24 -3.46
N PRO A 93 -6.19 12.07 -4.43
CA PRO A 93 -5.88 11.72 -5.81
C PRO A 93 -4.58 10.92 -5.95
N GLY A 94 -3.66 11.03 -4.98
CA GLY A 94 -2.37 10.33 -4.94
C GLY A 94 -1.40 10.74 -6.07
N GLY A 95 -0.12 10.44 -5.87
CA GLY A 95 0.93 10.73 -6.84
C GLY A 95 1.22 12.21 -7.03
N ASN A 96 2.15 12.53 -7.95
CA ASN A 96 2.60 13.88 -8.23
C ASN A 96 1.48 14.83 -8.67
N LEU A 97 0.43 14.30 -9.26
CA LEU A 97 -0.75 15.07 -9.69
C LEU A 97 -1.49 15.73 -8.53
N SER A 98 -1.35 15.21 -7.29
CA SER A 98 -1.96 15.79 -6.10
C SER A 98 -1.53 17.25 -5.88
N ASN A 99 -0.29 17.59 -6.22
CA ASN A 99 0.25 18.94 -6.08
C ASN A 99 -0.23 19.95 -7.15
N VAL A 100 -1.10 19.51 -8.08
CA VAL A 100 -1.79 20.33 -9.08
C VAL A 100 -3.27 19.90 -9.21
N PHE A 101 -3.84 19.37 -8.15
CA PHE A 101 -5.24 18.92 -8.08
C PHE A 101 -6.12 19.94 -7.37
N PHE A 102 -7.15 20.42 -8.06
CA PHE A 102 -8.12 21.37 -7.52
C PHE A 102 -9.48 20.69 -7.36
N TRP A 103 -9.76 20.21 -6.16
CA TRP A 103 -10.88 19.30 -5.87
C TRP A 103 -12.27 19.86 -6.18
N ASN A 104 -12.45 21.19 -6.01
CA ASN A 104 -13.72 21.89 -6.19
C ASN A 104 -13.88 22.58 -7.57
N ALA A 105 -12.88 22.48 -8.44
CA ALA A 105 -12.86 23.17 -9.70
C ALA A 105 -13.32 22.30 -10.88
N LEU A 106 -13.93 22.94 -11.87
CA LEU A 106 -14.22 22.37 -13.18
C LEU A 106 -12.95 22.36 -14.05
N PRO A 107 -12.89 21.51 -15.08
CA PRO A 107 -11.76 21.50 -16.01
C PRO A 107 -11.39 22.89 -16.53
N ARG A 108 -10.10 23.24 -16.47
CA ARG A 108 -9.52 24.54 -16.87
C ARG A 108 -9.95 25.75 -16.02
N GLN A 109 -10.68 25.55 -14.93
CA GLN A 109 -11.11 26.62 -14.02
C GLN A 109 -10.26 26.61 -12.74
N LYS A 110 -8.94 26.76 -12.88
CA LYS A 110 -8.04 26.90 -11.74
C LYS A 110 -8.35 28.15 -10.92
N PRO A 111 -7.98 28.21 -9.62
CA PRO A 111 -8.07 29.44 -8.83
C PRO A 111 -7.32 30.61 -9.51
N SER A 112 -7.82 31.83 -9.40
CA SER A 112 -7.30 33.02 -10.09
C SER A 112 -5.87 33.39 -9.70
N ASP A 113 -5.47 33.04 -8.48
CA ASP A 113 -4.14 33.27 -7.94
C ASP A 113 -3.16 32.12 -8.25
N VAL A 114 -3.57 31.08 -8.96
CA VAL A 114 -2.66 30.03 -9.49
C VAL A 114 -2.02 30.54 -10.79
N PRO A 115 -0.69 30.48 -10.93
CA PRO A 115 -0.01 30.86 -12.18
C PRO A 115 -0.48 30.08 -13.41
N ASP A 116 -0.37 30.67 -14.59
CA ASP A 116 -0.62 29.96 -15.87
C ASP A 116 0.51 28.98 -16.21
N VAL A 117 1.65 29.12 -15.55
CA VAL A 117 2.79 28.21 -15.68
C VAL A 117 3.37 27.96 -14.29
N ILE A 118 3.39 26.70 -13.90
CA ILE A 118 4.00 26.22 -12.65
C ILE A 118 5.31 25.52 -13.00
N LEU A 119 6.35 25.74 -12.19
CA LEU A 119 7.60 25.01 -12.32
C LEU A 119 7.41 23.56 -11.83
N TYR A 120 7.91 22.62 -12.63
CA TYR A 120 7.79 21.19 -12.38
C TYR A 120 9.12 20.52 -12.70
N GLY A 121 9.78 19.98 -11.69
CA GLY A 121 11.15 19.50 -11.84
C GLY A 121 12.14 20.65 -12.11
N ASP A 122 13.36 20.32 -12.46
CA ASP A 122 14.44 21.30 -12.58
C ASP A 122 14.26 22.33 -13.72
N LYS A 123 13.58 21.96 -14.79
CA LYS A 123 13.37 22.83 -15.97
C LYS A 123 12.01 22.66 -16.64
N ARG A 124 11.14 21.81 -16.08
CA ARG A 124 9.84 21.53 -16.69
C ARG A 124 8.80 22.54 -16.22
N LYS A 125 7.83 22.77 -17.08
CA LYS A 125 6.70 23.66 -16.83
C LYS A 125 5.40 22.90 -17.04
N ILE A 126 4.47 23.05 -16.10
CA ILE A 126 3.12 22.52 -16.23
C ILE A 126 2.14 23.67 -16.42
N ARG A 127 1.20 23.49 -17.32
CA ARG A 127 0.15 24.45 -17.66
C ARG A 127 -1.22 23.93 -17.25
N PRO A 128 -2.27 24.78 -17.19
CA PRO A 128 -3.61 24.40 -16.72
C PRO A 128 -4.24 23.19 -17.43
N GLU A 129 -3.85 22.92 -18.69
CA GLU A 129 -4.32 21.74 -19.44
C GLU A 129 -3.81 20.41 -18.85
N LYS A 130 -2.78 20.48 -18.02
CA LYS A 130 -2.18 19.34 -17.31
C LYS A 130 -2.49 19.33 -15.82
N PHE A 131 -3.32 20.28 -15.35
CA PHE A 131 -3.83 20.25 -13.99
C PHE A 131 -4.98 19.25 -13.89
N TRP A 132 -5.27 18.84 -12.68
CA TRP A 132 -6.34 17.90 -12.38
C TRP A 132 -7.46 18.58 -11.59
N TYR A 133 -8.69 18.19 -11.87
CA TYR A 133 -9.85 18.89 -11.36
C TYR A 133 -10.85 17.88 -10.78
N GLY A 134 -11.26 18.06 -9.52
CA GLY A 134 -12.16 17.12 -8.85
C GLY A 134 -13.58 17.06 -9.45
N ARG A 135 -13.97 18.10 -10.18
CA ARG A 135 -15.28 18.16 -10.87
C ARG A 135 -15.20 17.81 -12.36
N ASP A 136 -14.11 17.18 -12.79
CA ASP A 136 -14.01 16.61 -14.13
C ASP A 136 -14.77 15.29 -14.18
N GLU A 137 -15.94 15.29 -14.81
CA GLU A 137 -16.79 14.09 -15.00
C GLU A 137 -16.61 13.47 -16.39
N GLY A 138 -15.47 13.68 -17.04
CA GLY A 138 -15.10 13.02 -18.29
C GLY A 138 -15.07 11.48 -18.14
N LYS A 139 -15.43 10.78 -19.21
CA LYS A 139 -15.53 9.29 -19.20
C LYS A 139 -14.24 8.56 -18.78
N ASN A 140 -13.09 9.19 -18.96
CA ASN A 140 -11.78 8.65 -18.63
C ASN A 140 -11.20 9.24 -17.34
N THR A 141 -12.03 9.93 -16.54
CA THR A 141 -11.60 10.60 -15.31
C THR A 141 -12.34 10.03 -14.11
N LEU A 142 -11.64 9.80 -13.03
CA LEU A 142 -12.23 9.54 -11.73
C LEU A 142 -12.41 10.89 -11.03
N SER A 143 -13.60 11.47 -11.16
CA SER A 143 -13.97 12.70 -10.44
C SER A 143 -14.09 12.44 -8.94
N LEU A 144 -14.06 13.51 -8.14
CA LEU A 144 -14.27 13.40 -6.69
C LEU A 144 -15.62 12.74 -6.34
N LYS A 145 -16.68 13.09 -7.08
CA LYS A 145 -18.01 12.46 -6.90
C LYS A 145 -17.95 10.95 -7.13
N ASN A 146 -17.30 10.53 -8.22
CA ASN A 146 -17.19 9.12 -8.56
C ASN A 146 -16.21 8.36 -7.64
N TYR A 147 -15.20 9.04 -7.11
CA TYR A 147 -14.36 8.47 -6.04
C TYR A 147 -15.18 8.14 -4.79
N TYR A 148 -16.01 9.06 -4.28
CA TYR A 148 -16.88 8.77 -3.14
C TYR A 148 -17.91 7.67 -3.44
N ALA A 149 -18.43 7.63 -4.66
CA ALA A 149 -19.31 6.54 -5.09
C ALA A 149 -18.58 5.19 -5.10
N THR A 150 -17.30 5.18 -5.50
CA THR A 150 -16.44 3.98 -5.47
C THR A 150 -16.20 3.51 -4.04
N LEU A 151 -15.89 4.42 -3.10
CA LEU A 151 -15.74 4.09 -1.68
C LEU A 151 -17.00 3.41 -1.14
N ALA A 152 -18.16 4.00 -1.40
CA ALA A 152 -19.43 3.44 -0.95
C ALA A 152 -19.70 2.07 -1.57
N ALA A 153 -19.48 1.90 -2.88
CA ALA A 153 -19.71 0.66 -3.59
C ALA A 153 -18.78 -0.48 -3.15
N ALA A 154 -17.54 -0.16 -2.78
CA ALA A 154 -16.54 -1.10 -2.31
C ALA A 154 -16.54 -1.31 -0.78
N ASN A 155 -17.37 -0.60 -0.03
CA ASN A 155 -17.35 -0.55 1.44
C ASN A 155 -15.95 -0.20 1.99
N SER A 156 -15.28 0.74 1.32
CA SER A 156 -13.94 1.21 1.65
C SER A 156 -14.00 2.58 2.33
N THR A 157 -12.95 2.92 3.09
CA THR A 157 -12.72 4.31 3.50
C THR A 157 -11.69 4.98 2.60
N GLY A 158 -11.58 6.32 2.69
CA GLY A 158 -10.62 7.09 1.91
C GLY A 158 -9.39 7.53 2.71
N ILE A 159 -8.33 7.82 1.98
CA ILE A 159 -7.26 8.71 2.40
C ILE A 159 -7.09 9.78 1.31
N ILE A 160 -7.19 11.03 1.72
CA ILE A 160 -7.16 12.19 0.81
C ILE A 160 -5.79 12.85 0.86
N CYS A 161 -5.16 13.02 -0.29
CA CYS A 161 -3.92 13.76 -0.47
C CYS A 161 -4.23 15.19 -0.93
N VAL A 162 -4.09 16.20 -0.04
CA VAL A 162 -4.39 17.59 -0.37
C VAL A 162 -3.27 18.26 -1.17
N ASN A 163 -3.63 19.27 -1.96
CA ASN A 163 -2.69 20.02 -2.81
C ASN A 163 -1.81 20.96 -1.96
N TYR A 164 -0.70 20.43 -1.46
CA TYR A 164 0.31 21.27 -0.78
C TYR A 164 1.07 22.15 -1.77
N GLY A 165 1.29 21.71 -3.02
CA GLY A 165 1.99 22.51 -4.03
C GLY A 165 1.41 23.92 -4.19
N TYR A 166 0.09 24.08 -4.03
CA TYR A 166 -0.60 25.35 -4.12
C TYR A 166 -0.11 26.37 -3.07
N ALA A 167 0.26 25.93 -1.86
CA ALA A 167 0.86 26.78 -0.84
C ALA A 167 2.21 27.38 -1.30
N ARG A 168 2.89 26.73 -2.21
CA ARG A 168 4.19 27.13 -2.74
C ARG A 168 4.07 28.09 -3.94
N TYR A 169 3.28 27.73 -4.95
CA TYR A 169 3.21 28.46 -6.21
C TYR A 169 2.04 29.47 -6.28
N GLY A 170 1.16 29.54 -5.30
CA GLY A 170 0.09 30.53 -5.24
C GLY A 170 0.60 31.97 -5.24
N LYS A 171 -0.12 32.88 -5.93
CA LYS A 171 0.23 34.30 -6.08
C LYS A 171 -0.51 35.22 -5.12
N SER A 172 -1.33 34.69 -4.20
CA SER A 172 -1.99 35.50 -3.17
C SER A 172 -0.96 36.11 -2.20
N LEU A 173 -1.37 37.04 -1.35
CA LEU A 173 -0.52 37.57 -0.28
C LEU A 173 -0.23 36.53 0.81
N HIS A 174 -1.09 35.50 0.92
CA HIS A 174 -1.01 34.46 1.93
C HIS A 174 -1.28 33.09 1.29
N PRO A 175 -0.40 32.58 0.40
CA PRO A 175 -0.67 31.36 -0.38
C PRO A 175 -0.76 30.12 0.50
N VAL A 176 -0.04 30.07 1.63
CA VAL A 176 -0.09 28.94 2.57
C VAL A 176 -1.47 28.84 3.21
N GLN A 177 -2.00 29.96 3.73
CA GLN A 177 -3.33 30.03 4.31
C GLN A 177 -4.42 29.76 3.28
N THR A 178 -4.25 30.29 2.05
CA THR A 178 -5.19 30.05 0.94
C THR A 178 -5.28 28.57 0.60
N ALA A 179 -4.16 27.89 0.47
CA ALA A 179 -4.12 26.45 0.19
C ALA A 179 -4.64 25.60 1.36
N ALA A 180 -4.30 25.98 2.59
CA ALA A 180 -4.81 25.33 3.80
C ALA A 180 -6.32 25.50 3.95
N HIS A 181 -6.87 26.66 3.59
CA HIS A 181 -8.31 26.91 3.58
C HIS A 181 -9.01 26.04 2.53
N LEU A 182 -8.46 25.93 1.32
CA LEU A 182 -8.98 25.02 0.28
C LEU A 182 -9.02 23.56 0.77
N ALA A 183 -8.01 23.12 1.51
CA ALA A 183 -8.00 21.79 2.13
C ALA A 183 -9.05 21.64 3.24
N ALA A 184 -9.22 22.67 4.08
CA ALA A 184 -10.25 22.71 5.13
C ALA A 184 -11.68 22.68 4.53
N ASP A 185 -11.91 23.37 3.42
CA ASP A 185 -13.17 23.31 2.69
C ASP A 185 -13.44 21.92 2.13
N TRP A 186 -12.40 21.18 1.75
CA TRP A 186 -12.59 19.78 1.34
C TRP A 186 -13.03 18.92 2.53
N VAL A 187 -12.48 19.13 3.73
CA VAL A 187 -12.93 18.45 4.95
C VAL A 187 -14.42 18.73 5.22
N ARG A 188 -14.87 20.00 5.09
CA ARG A 188 -16.29 20.38 5.23
C ARG A 188 -17.16 19.68 4.19
N TYR A 189 -16.72 19.64 2.94
CA TYR A 189 -17.41 18.95 1.85
C TYR A 189 -17.44 17.42 2.06
N ASP A 190 -16.36 16.87 2.61
CA ASP A 190 -16.23 15.43 2.90
C ASP A 190 -17.24 14.93 3.94
N LYS A 191 -17.61 15.76 4.90
CA LYS A 191 -18.61 15.46 5.96
C LYS A 191 -18.29 14.19 6.75
N GLY A 192 -16.99 13.91 6.99
CA GLY A 192 -16.54 12.75 7.77
C GLY A 192 -16.56 11.40 7.03
N ARG A 193 -16.73 11.39 5.70
CA ARG A 193 -16.61 10.17 4.87
C ARG A 193 -15.19 9.62 4.86
N THR A 194 -14.20 10.51 5.02
CA THR A 194 -12.77 10.18 5.03
C THR A 194 -12.15 10.53 6.37
N LYS A 195 -11.41 9.58 6.95
CA LYS A 195 -10.74 9.77 8.24
C LYS A 195 -9.28 10.21 8.11
N PHE A 196 -8.63 9.94 6.99
CA PHE A 196 -7.19 10.12 6.82
C PHE A 196 -6.89 11.17 5.76
N TRP A 197 -5.97 12.09 6.09
CA TRP A 197 -5.62 13.24 5.26
C TRP A 197 -4.11 13.36 5.16
N GLU A 198 -3.58 13.43 3.96
CA GLU A 198 -2.15 13.64 3.68
C GLU A 198 -1.90 15.08 3.27
N ILE A 199 -0.89 15.73 3.81
CA ILE A 199 -0.50 17.08 3.40
C ILE A 199 0.58 16.98 2.32
N GLY A 200 0.14 16.98 1.05
CA GLY A 200 1.01 16.88 -0.13
C GLY A 200 1.43 15.45 -0.49
N ASN A 201 2.22 15.34 -1.55
CA ASN A 201 2.79 14.10 -2.08
C ASN A 201 4.25 14.31 -2.42
N GLU A 202 5.16 13.55 -1.80
CA GLU A 202 6.61 13.51 -2.10
C GLU A 202 7.25 14.89 -2.31
N ASN A 203 6.83 15.89 -1.56
CA ASN A 203 7.21 17.29 -1.81
C ASN A 203 8.72 17.55 -1.75
N TYR A 204 9.50 16.61 -1.23
CA TYR A 204 10.95 16.58 -1.28
C TYR A 204 11.53 16.33 -2.67
N GLY A 205 10.72 15.81 -3.61
CA GLY A 205 11.18 15.35 -4.92
C GLY A 205 11.21 16.43 -5.99
N THR A 206 12.27 16.47 -6.79
CA THR A 206 12.41 17.41 -7.93
C THR A 206 11.28 17.27 -8.96
N TRP A 207 10.60 16.13 -8.99
CA TRP A 207 9.47 15.82 -9.87
C TRP A 207 8.12 16.38 -9.39
N GLN A 208 8.09 17.13 -8.28
CA GLN A 208 6.86 17.65 -7.70
C GLN A 208 6.64 19.13 -8.04
N ALA A 209 5.39 19.49 -8.37
CA ALA A 209 5.00 20.89 -8.44
C ALA A 209 5.10 21.54 -7.05
N GLY A 210 5.73 22.69 -6.96
CA GLY A 210 6.01 23.39 -5.70
C GLY A 210 7.35 23.02 -5.04
N TYR A 211 8.10 22.01 -5.56
CA TYR A 211 9.49 21.78 -5.16
C TYR A 211 10.33 23.04 -5.35
N GLN A 212 10.22 23.67 -6.51
CA GLN A 212 10.74 25.00 -6.78
C GLN A 212 9.61 25.92 -7.25
N ILE A 213 9.77 27.22 -7.00
CA ILE A 213 8.80 28.25 -7.40
C ILE A 213 9.49 29.40 -8.13
N ASP A 214 8.71 30.13 -8.90
CA ASP A 214 9.10 31.45 -9.43
C ASP A 214 8.93 32.49 -8.32
N THR A 215 10.02 32.89 -7.72
CA THR A 215 10.03 33.87 -6.61
C THR A 215 9.57 35.26 -7.03
N THR A 216 9.55 35.57 -8.32
CA THR A 216 9.04 36.88 -8.81
C THR A 216 7.52 36.95 -8.73
N LEU A 217 6.83 35.79 -8.71
CA LEU A 217 5.38 35.69 -8.56
C LEU A 217 4.95 35.53 -7.11
N ASN A 218 5.89 35.12 -6.25
CA ASN A 218 5.61 34.87 -4.84
C ASN A 218 5.55 36.19 -4.04
N LYS A 219 4.51 36.37 -3.23
CA LYS A 219 4.25 37.63 -2.52
C LYS A 219 4.44 37.51 -1.01
N ASP A 220 4.74 36.32 -0.48
CA ASP A 220 4.95 36.06 0.95
C ASP A 220 6.41 35.75 1.31
N GLY A 221 7.34 35.98 0.38
CA GLY A 221 8.79 35.85 0.62
C GLY A 221 9.29 34.41 0.74
N GLN A 222 8.59 33.43 0.19
CA GLN A 222 9.05 32.03 0.24
C GLN A 222 10.34 31.83 -0.57
N PRO A 223 11.25 30.95 -0.12
CA PRO A 223 12.45 30.62 -0.87
C PRO A 223 12.10 29.85 -2.15
N ARG A 224 12.99 29.94 -3.15
CA ARG A 224 12.82 29.25 -4.44
C ARG A 224 12.60 27.74 -4.27
N TYR A 225 13.40 27.09 -3.45
CA TYR A 225 13.33 25.66 -3.20
C TYR A 225 12.70 25.38 -1.84
N ILE A 226 11.93 24.29 -1.77
CA ILE A 226 11.38 23.80 -0.53
C ILE A 226 12.47 23.16 0.35
N THR A 227 12.25 23.13 1.64
CA THR A 227 13.04 22.34 2.60
C THR A 227 12.11 21.62 3.56
N GLY A 228 12.59 20.58 4.23
CA GLY A 228 11.81 19.90 5.27
C GLY A 228 11.40 20.83 6.42
N GLU A 229 12.25 21.83 6.74
CA GLU A 229 11.93 22.84 7.76
C GLU A 229 10.79 23.77 7.31
N LEU A 230 10.80 24.21 6.06
CA LEU A 230 9.71 25.01 5.49
C LEU A 230 8.41 24.19 5.40
N TYR A 231 8.52 22.96 4.92
CA TYR A 231 7.37 22.04 4.87
C TYR A 231 6.75 21.84 6.25
N GLY A 232 7.55 21.62 7.28
CA GLY A 232 7.05 21.45 8.65
C GLY A 232 6.34 22.69 9.21
N LYS A 233 6.88 23.91 8.93
CA LYS A 233 6.20 25.16 9.31
C LYS A 233 4.84 25.29 8.63
N GLN A 234 4.77 25.03 7.34
CA GLN A 234 3.54 25.13 6.55
C GLN A 234 2.57 23.99 6.86
N PHE A 235 3.08 22.77 7.12
CA PHE A 235 2.27 21.62 7.56
C PHE A 235 1.40 21.97 8.78
N LYS A 236 1.93 22.69 9.76
CA LYS A 236 1.14 23.12 10.94
C LYS A 236 -0.05 23.99 10.54
N VAL A 237 0.12 24.90 9.58
CA VAL A 237 -0.98 25.76 9.09
C VAL A 237 -2.10 24.92 8.46
N PHE A 238 -1.72 23.93 7.64
CA PHE A 238 -2.69 22.97 7.09
C PHE A 238 -3.37 22.14 8.18
N ALA A 239 -2.58 21.59 9.10
CA ALA A 239 -3.10 20.74 10.18
C ALA A 239 -4.11 21.51 11.05
N ASP A 240 -3.80 22.75 11.43
CA ASP A 240 -4.69 23.59 12.22
C ASP A 240 -5.99 23.90 11.47
N SER A 241 -5.90 24.28 10.18
CA SER A 241 -7.06 24.58 9.33
C SER A 241 -7.97 23.38 9.13
N ILE A 242 -7.38 22.23 8.81
CA ILE A 242 -8.09 20.96 8.57
C ILE A 242 -8.75 20.46 9.87
N LYS A 243 -8.01 20.51 11.02
CA LYS A 243 -8.55 20.10 12.32
C LYS A 243 -9.66 21.06 12.80
N ALA A 244 -9.57 22.36 12.48
CA ALA A 244 -10.65 23.31 12.76
C ALA A 244 -11.92 22.97 11.99
N ALA A 245 -11.82 22.74 10.68
CA ALA A 245 -12.94 22.33 9.84
C ALA A 245 -13.56 20.99 10.28
N ALA A 246 -12.74 20.04 10.71
CA ALA A 246 -13.23 18.77 11.24
C ALA A 246 -14.06 18.94 12.52
N ARG A 247 -13.59 19.81 13.44
CA ARG A 247 -14.36 20.16 14.67
C ARG A 247 -15.69 20.82 14.33
N GLU A 248 -15.73 21.74 13.35
CA GLU A 248 -16.96 22.41 12.91
C GLU A 248 -18.05 21.44 12.46
N ILE A 249 -17.65 20.33 11.82
CA ILE A 249 -18.58 19.32 11.30
C ILE A 249 -18.71 18.09 12.22
N GLY A 250 -18.04 18.07 13.38
CA GLY A 250 -18.06 16.93 14.30
C GLY A 250 -17.39 15.67 13.76
N ALA A 251 -16.42 15.79 12.84
CA ALA A 251 -15.70 14.65 12.26
C ALA A 251 -14.41 14.34 13.00
N GLU A 252 -14.11 13.05 13.18
CA GLU A 252 -12.81 12.56 13.64
C GLU A 252 -11.89 12.35 12.43
N ILE A 253 -10.76 13.04 12.40
CA ILE A 253 -9.77 12.90 11.33
C ILE A 253 -8.36 12.78 11.87
N HIS A 254 -7.47 12.21 11.06
CA HIS A 254 -6.05 12.07 11.34
C HIS A 254 -5.23 12.59 10.16
N ILE A 255 -4.16 13.32 10.47
CA ILE A 255 -3.35 14.04 9.47
C ILE A 255 -1.95 13.46 9.40
N GLY A 256 -1.56 13.03 8.21
CA GLY A 256 -0.25 12.46 7.91
C GLY A 256 0.72 13.44 7.28
N ALA A 257 1.99 13.33 7.69
CA ALA A 257 3.10 14.09 7.13
C ALA A 257 3.95 13.24 6.20
N VAL A 258 4.30 13.79 5.05
CA VAL A 258 5.15 13.15 4.04
C VAL A 258 6.61 13.14 4.49
N LEU A 259 7.19 11.96 4.68
CA LEU A 259 8.58 11.74 5.06
C LEU A 259 9.30 10.87 4.02
N ILE A 260 10.62 10.86 4.08
CA ILE A 260 11.48 9.99 3.29
C ILE A 260 11.68 8.68 4.05
N GLU A 261 11.61 7.56 3.34
CA GLU A 261 11.58 6.20 3.86
C GLU A 261 12.93 5.64 4.30
N THR A 262 14.05 6.19 3.77
CA THR A 262 15.42 5.74 4.07
C THR A 262 16.41 6.91 4.08
N ALA A 263 17.57 6.73 4.70
CA ALA A 263 18.64 7.71 4.66
C ALA A 263 19.10 7.97 3.21
N LYS A 264 19.28 9.23 2.87
CA LYS A 264 19.81 9.69 1.57
C LYS A 264 21.26 10.14 1.77
N GLU A 265 22.19 9.22 1.59
CA GLU A 265 23.62 9.44 1.91
C GLU A 265 24.51 9.54 0.68
N LYS A 266 24.01 9.11 -0.50
CA LYS A 266 24.80 9.05 -1.72
C LYS A 266 25.11 10.45 -2.25
N SER A 267 26.25 10.61 -2.92
CA SER A 267 26.73 11.92 -3.40
C SER A 267 25.79 12.60 -4.40
N TRP A 268 25.02 11.83 -5.16
CA TRP A 268 24.07 12.36 -6.14
C TRP A 268 22.68 12.71 -5.56
N GLU A 269 22.41 12.36 -4.32
CA GLU A 269 21.15 12.70 -3.65
C GLU A 269 21.19 14.15 -3.18
N GLY A 270 20.09 14.86 -3.39
CA GLY A 270 20.01 16.30 -3.16
C GLY A 270 20.08 16.67 -1.68
N ALA A 271 20.60 17.86 -1.38
CA ALA A 271 20.66 18.38 -0.01
C ALA A 271 19.26 18.49 0.64
N ILE A 272 18.21 18.73 -0.16
CA ILE A 272 16.84 18.82 0.28
C ILE A 272 16.35 17.46 0.78
N GLU A 273 16.56 16.39 0.01
CA GLU A 273 16.18 15.03 0.42
C GLU A 273 16.94 14.61 1.68
N LYS A 274 18.25 14.85 1.74
CA LYS A 274 19.07 14.52 2.93
C LYS A 274 18.61 15.21 4.20
N GLY A 275 18.14 16.45 4.11
CA GLY A 275 17.68 17.26 5.25
C GLY A 275 16.19 17.22 5.51
N TRP A 276 15.40 16.46 4.72
CA TRP A 276 13.94 16.54 4.76
C TRP A 276 13.33 16.15 6.09
N ASN A 277 13.57 14.94 6.56
CA ASN A 277 12.98 14.42 7.79
C ASN A 277 13.45 15.22 9.01
N THR A 278 14.75 15.51 9.12
CA THR A 278 15.30 16.31 10.21
C THR A 278 14.68 17.71 10.26
N GLY A 279 14.54 18.37 9.09
CA GLY A 279 13.91 19.68 9.01
C GLY A 279 12.44 19.68 9.41
N PHE A 280 11.69 18.66 8.98
CA PHE A 280 10.31 18.46 9.40
C PHE A 280 10.20 18.23 10.91
N PHE A 281 10.98 17.30 11.46
CA PHE A 281 10.94 16.97 12.88
C PHE A 281 11.29 18.18 13.76
N LYS A 282 12.28 18.97 13.36
CA LYS A 282 12.68 20.21 14.06
C LYS A 282 11.53 21.21 14.18
N THR A 283 10.63 21.28 13.20
CA THR A 283 9.59 22.32 13.13
C THR A 283 8.18 21.85 13.44
N ALA A 284 7.85 20.59 13.14
CA ALA A 284 6.48 20.09 13.20
C ALA A 284 6.33 18.61 13.58
N GLY A 285 7.37 17.93 14.02
CA GLY A 285 7.33 16.47 14.22
C GLY A 285 6.16 15.95 15.07
N ASN A 286 5.76 16.70 16.10
CA ASN A 286 4.64 16.33 16.97
C ASN A 286 3.27 16.79 16.45
N ALA A 287 3.20 17.57 15.37
CA ALA A 287 1.93 18.04 14.81
C ALA A 287 1.24 17.00 13.91
N ALA A 288 2.00 16.05 13.38
CA ALA A 288 1.46 14.95 12.59
C ALA A 288 0.86 13.86 13.50
N ASP A 289 -0.25 13.28 13.05
CA ASP A 289 -0.89 12.15 13.73
C ASP A 289 -0.28 10.82 13.27
N PHE A 290 0.25 10.74 12.02
CA PHE A 290 0.98 9.60 11.48
C PHE A 290 2.04 10.05 10.46
N PHE A 291 3.00 9.17 10.17
CA PHE A 291 4.06 9.41 9.20
C PHE A 291 3.81 8.63 7.91
N ILE A 292 3.98 9.30 6.79
CA ILE A 292 3.76 8.77 5.46
C ILE A 292 5.10 8.55 4.80
N VAL A 293 5.29 7.34 4.27
CA VAL A 293 6.45 6.97 3.47
C VAL A 293 6.00 6.26 2.20
N HIS A 294 6.83 6.32 1.16
CA HIS A 294 6.65 5.59 -0.08
C HIS A 294 7.85 4.69 -0.34
N SER A 295 7.64 3.55 -0.98
CA SER A 295 8.73 2.68 -1.40
C SER A 295 8.41 1.91 -2.67
N TYR A 296 9.28 2.07 -3.65
CA TYR A 296 9.33 1.20 -4.83
C TYR A 296 10.52 0.25 -4.70
N TYR A 297 10.41 -0.72 -3.94
CA TYR A 297 11.34 -1.73 -3.44
C TYR A 297 12.54 -2.11 -4.34
N THR A 298 12.50 -1.83 -5.63
CA THR A 298 13.55 -2.10 -6.62
C THR A 298 14.02 -0.81 -7.29
N PRO A 299 15.21 -0.78 -7.92
CA PRO A 299 15.72 0.44 -8.54
C PRO A 299 14.83 0.97 -9.67
N TYR A 300 14.70 2.30 -9.72
CA TYR A 300 13.91 3.01 -10.71
C TYR A 300 14.32 2.64 -12.15
N GLU A 301 13.34 2.27 -12.97
CA GLU A 301 13.49 1.90 -14.39
C GLU A 301 14.61 0.87 -14.68
N LYS A 302 14.85 -0.06 -13.74
CA LYS A 302 15.82 -1.14 -13.92
C LYS A 302 15.18 -2.49 -13.64
N ASN A 303 15.53 -3.47 -14.47
CA ASN A 303 15.16 -4.85 -14.24
C ASN A 303 16.02 -5.46 -13.13
N SER A 304 15.43 -6.35 -12.35
CA SER A 304 16.06 -7.11 -11.28
C SER A 304 15.78 -8.60 -11.46
N THR A 305 16.59 -9.47 -10.85
CA THR A 305 16.27 -10.91 -10.82
C THR A 305 15.06 -11.17 -9.93
N ALA A 306 14.31 -12.26 -10.17
CA ALA A 306 13.20 -12.66 -9.31
C ALA A 306 13.63 -12.77 -7.84
N GLN A 307 14.81 -13.36 -7.59
CA GLN A 307 15.36 -13.49 -6.24
C GLN A 307 15.60 -12.12 -5.58
N THR A 308 16.13 -11.14 -6.32
CA THR A 308 16.31 -9.75 -5.82
C THR A 308 14.97 -9.13 -5.48
N ILE A 309 14.00 -9.18 -6.39
CA ILE A 309 12.66 -8.62 -6.18
C ILE A 309 12.04 -9.19 -4.90
N LEU A 310 12.04 -10.52 -4.74
CA LEU A 310 11.42 -11.17 -3.59
C LEU A 310 12.14 -10.87 -2.26
N ASN A 311 13.47 -10.67 -2.30
CA ASN A 311 14.24 -10.34 -1.10
C ASN A 311 14.02 -8.90 -0.64
N THR A 312 13.84 -7.95 -1.56
CA THR A 312 13.61 -6.54 -1.20
C THR A 312 12.37 -6.37 -0.33
N ALA A 313 11.32 -7.16 -0.52
CA ALA A 313 10.11 -7.09 0.27
C ALA A 313 10.37 -7.16 1.78
N THR A 314 11.23 -8.08 2.22
CA THR A 314 11.64 -8.20 3.63
C THR A 314 12.64 -7.12 4.01
N VAL A 315 13.73 -7.02 3.24
CA VAL A 315 14.88 -6.17 3.59
C VAL A 315 14.50 -4.69 3.66
N GLU A 316 13.82 -4.18 2.63
CA GLU A 316 13.47 -2.76 2.58
C GLU A 316 12.36 -2.41 3.58
N THR A 317 11.36 -3.29 3.81
CA THR A 317 10.33 -3.03 4.84
C THR A 317 10.95 -2.90 6.24
N GLN A 318 11.91 -3.76 6.58
CA GLN A 318 12.62 -3.70 7.86
C GLN A 318 13.50 -2.45 7.97
N LYS A 319 14.17 -2.05 6.88
CA LYS A 319 14.97 -0.81 6.84
C LYS A 319 14.11 0.42 7.05
N ILE A 320 12.94 0.51 6.40
CA ILE A 320 12.00 1.63 6.57
C ILE A 320 11.66 1.83 8.04
N ILE A 321 11.24 0.77 8.72
CA ILE A 321 10.86 0.86 10.13
C ILE A 321 12.04 1.18 11.04
N ALA A 322 13.20 0.59 10.79
CA ALA A 322 14.41 0.88 11.54
C ALA A 322 14.80 2.35 11.38
N TYR A 323 14.76 2.87 10.15
CA TYR A 323 15.07 4.27 9.86
C TYR A 323 14.07 5.24 10.53
N MET A 324 12.77 4.97 10.44
CA MET A 324 11.76 5.82 11.09
C MET A 324 11.92 5.86 12.62
N LYS A 325 12.25 4.73 13.24
CA LYS A 325 12.57 4.66 14.67
C LYS A 325 13.80 5.49 15.02
N GLN A 326 14.87 5.33 14.23
CA GLN A 326 16.11 6.06 14.44
C GLN A 326 15.89 7.56 14.29
N MET A 327 15.24 7.99 13.20
CA MET A 327 14.97 9.41 12.94
C MET A 327 14.11 10.05 14.03
N SER A 328 13.10 9.33 14.53
CA SER A 328 12.27 9.83 15.65
C SER A 328 13.09 9.98 16.94
N ALA A 329 13.94 9.01 17.24
CA ALA A 329 14.80 9.05 18.43
C ALA A 329 15.84 10.19 18.35
N ASP A 330 16.55 10.32 17.22
CA ASP A 330 17.58 11.33 17.00
C ASP A 330 17.05 12.77 17.08
N ASN A 331 15.79 12.96 16.74
CA ASN A 331 15.13 14.26 16.76
C ASN A 331 14.23 14.47 17.99
N HIS A 332 14.22 13.54 18.94
CA HIS A 332 13.40 13.59 20.16
C HIS A 332 11.89 13.77 19.87
N VAL A 333 11.40 13.14 18.81
CA VAL A 333 10.00 13.14 18.39
C VAL A 333 9.40 11.77 18.69
N GLU A 334 8.15 11.74 19.15
CA GLU A 334 7.43 10.49 19.33
C GLU A 334 7.28 9.76 17.98
N LEU A 335 7.61 8.46 17.94
CA LEU A 335 7.35 7.65 16.78
C LEU A 335 5.84 7.51 16.57
N LYS A 336 5.31 8.20 15.57
CA LYS A 336 3.90 8.07 15.16
C LYS A 336 3.70 6.79 14.34
N PRO A 337 2.44 6.30 14.23
CA PRO A 337 2.12 5.21 13.31
C PRO A 337 2.63 5.48 11.90
N VAL A 338 3.19 4.46 11.24
CA VAL A 338 3.74 4.59 9.89
C VAL A 338 2.75 4.03 8.87
N ALA A 339 2.50 4.81 7.83
CA ALA A 339 1.68 4.48 6.67
C ALA A 339 2.54 4.42 5.40
N LEU A 340 2.50 3.30 4.69
CA LEU A 340 3.14 3.11 3.39
C LEU A 340 2.09 3.39 2.30
N THR A 341 1.82 4.67 2.01
CA THR A 341 0.68 5.07 1.19
C THR A 341 0.92 4.94 -0.31
N GLU A 342 2.15 4.62 -0.69
CA GLU A 342 2.49 4.27 -2.07
C GLU A 342 3.60 3.22 -2.06
N TRP A 343 3.36 2.07 -2.72
CA TRP A 343 4.35 1.01 -2.81
C TRP A 343 4.13 0.10 -4.01
N ASN A 344 5.21 -0.34 -4.60
CA ASN A 344 5.28 -1.33 -5.68
C ASN A 344 6.75 -1.73 -5.92
N ILE A 345 7.03 -2.44 -6.99
CA ILE A 345 8.35 -2.55 -7.60
C ILE A 345 8.46 -1.61 -8.79
N PHE A 346 9.67 -1.22 -9.17
CA PHE A 346 9.99 -0.67 -10.47
C PHE A 346 10.65 -1.71 -11.35
N ALA A 347 10.47 -1.57 -12.66
CA ALA A 347 11.19 -2.31 -13.70
C ALA A 347 11.09 -1.55 -15.03
N THR A 348 11.81 -2.00 -16.04
CA THR A 348 11.64 -1.50 -17.41
C THR A 348 10.51 -2.27 -18.09
N GLY A 349 9.42 -1.57 -18.44
CA GLY A 349 8.24 -2.16 -19.08
C GLY A 349 7.44 -3.10 -18.16
N SER A 350 6.51 -3.85 -18.75
CA SER A 350 5.51 -4.63 -18.02
C SER A 350 5.95 -6.03 -17.58
N LYS A 351 7.06 -6.55 -18.15
CA LYS A 351 7.46 -7.94 -17.94
C LYS A 351 7.57 -8.33 -16.46
N GLN A 352 8.23 -7.50 -15.65
CA GLN A 352 8.41 -7.78 -14.22
C GLN A 352 7.25 -7.24 -13.39
N MET A 353 6.80 -6.01 -13.63
CA MET A 353 5.75 -5.35 -12.85
C MET A 353 4.38 -6.06 -12.99
N GLY A 354 4.07 -6.61 -14.17
CA GLY A 354 2.85 -7.38 -14.42
C GLY A 354 2.95 -8.88 -14.11
N SER A 355 4.09 -9.37 -13.59
CA SER A 355 4.34 -10.79 -13.40
C SER A 355 3.77 -11.37 -12.10
N PHE A 356 3.71 -12.69 -12.00
CA PHE A 356 3.40 -13.40 -10.76
C PHE A 356 4.46 -13.18 -9.68
N ILE A 357 5.72 -12.89 -10.03
CA ILE A 357 6.77 -12.51 -9.08
C ILE A 357 6.43 -11.20 -8.37
N SER A 358 5.86 -10.20 -9.10
CA SER A 358 5.32 -9.00 -8.47
C SER A 358 4.16 -9.33 -7.50
N GLY A 359 3.34 -10.33 -7.84
CA GLY A 359 2.30 -10.84 -6.95
C GLY A 359 2.86 -11.50 -5.69
N MET A 360 3.87 -12.36 -5.83
CA MET A 360 4.59 -12.96 -4.70
C MET A 360 5.24 -11.89 -3.81
N HIS A 361 5.90 -10.90 -4.43
CA HIS A 361 6.46 -9.75 -3.73
C HIS A 361 5.40 -9.04 -2.88
N ALA A 362 4.22 -8.79 -3.46
CA ALA A 362 3.13 -8.15 -2.72
C ALA A 362 2.66 -8.98 -1.51
N ALA A 363 2.60 -10.30 -1.63
CA ALA A 363 2.28 -11.17 -0.50
C ALA A 363 3.32 -11.09 0.63
N ILE A 364 4.62 -11.04 0.28
CA ILE A 364 5.69 -10.87 1.27
C ILE A 364 5.59 -9.48 1.92
N VAL A 365 5.42 -8.41 1.13
CA VAL A 365 5.25 -7.04 1.66
C VAL A 365 4.11 -6.98 2.67
N LEU A 366 2.93 -7.52 2.35
CA LEU A 366 1.81 -7.53 3.29
C LEU A 366 2.12 -8.29 4.59
N GLY A 367 2.84 -9.42 4.50
CA GLY A 367 3.32 -10.17 5.66
C GLY A 367 4.30 -9.35 6.52
N GLU A 368 5.28 -8.73 5.90
CA GLU A 368 6.27 -7.88 6.58
C GLU A 368 5.63 -6.63 7.20
N LEU A 369 4.69 -5.98 6.50
CA LEU A 369 3.97 -4.82 7.05
C LEU A 369 3.18 -5.19 8.31
N ALA A 370 2.50 -6.34 8.31
CA ALA A 370 1.77 -6.83 9.47
C ALA A 370 2.73 -7.15 10.65
N HIS A 371 3.84 -7.84 10.39
CA HIS A 371 4.85 -8.18 11.39
C HIS A 371 5.55 -6.94 11.97
N ASN A 372 5.82 -5.94 11.14
CA ASN A 372 6.49 -4.70 11.52
C ASN A 372 5.51 -3.61 12.00
N LYS A 373 4.23 -3.94 12.21
CA LYS A 373 3.20 -3.08 12.82
C LYS A 373 2.94 -1.78 12.05
N PHE A 374 2.96 -1.82 10.73
CA PHE A 374 2.48 -0.69 9.94
C PHE A 374 0.99 -0.44 10.19
N GLY A 375 0.60 0.85 10.18
CA GLY A 375 -0.79 1.23 10.40
C GLY A 375 -1.64 1.15 9.13
N MET A 376 -1.05 1.46 7.98
CA MET A 376 -1.73 1.54 6.69
C MET A 376 -0.77 1.21 5.55
N ALA A 377 -1.31 0.70 4.44
CA ALA A 377 -0.59 0.59 3.18
C ALA A 377 -1.56 0.77 2.00
N SER A 378 -1.09 1.42 0.92
CA SER A 378 -1.86 1.57 -0.33
C SER A 378 -0.97 1.30 -1.51
N ARG A 379 -1.22 0.17 -2.20
CA ARG A 379 -0.43 -0.19 -3.37
C ARG A 379 -0.68 0.78 -4.53
N TRP A 380 0.36 1.20 -5.20
CA TRP A 380 0.32 1.95 -6.44
C TRP A 380 0.22 0.98 -7.62
N ASP A 381 -0.82 0.96 -8.43
CA ASP A 381 -2.13 1.59 -8.30
C ASP A 381 -3.23 0.63 -8.79
N LEU A 382 -4.50 1.06 -8.83
CA LEU A 382 -5.60 0.18 -9.28
C LEU A 382 -5.51 -0.12 -10.76
N ALA A 383 -5.31 0.89 -11.62
CA ALA A 383 -5.30 0.66 -13.07
C ALA A 383 -4.34 1.61 -13.78
N ASN A 384 -3.50 1.07 -14.65
CA ASN A 384 -2.49 1.82 -15.37
C ASN A 384 -2.15 1.13 -16.70
N GLY A 385 -1.36 1.82 -17.56
CA GLY A 385 -0.98 1.38 -18.88
C GLY A 385 -0.11 0.12 -18.92
N TYR A 386 0.14 -0.35 -20.12
CA TYR A 386 0.98 -1.49 -20.43
C TYR A 386 2.12 -1.06 -21.36
N ASN A 387 3.35 -1.51 -21.11
CA ASN A 387 4.57 -1.20 -21.88
C ASN A 387 4.86 0.31 -22.09
N ASN A 388 4.43 1.15 -21.15
CA ASN A 388 4.63 2.60 -21.24
C ASN A 388 5.45 3.16 -20.06
N GLY A 389 6.09 2.32 -19.27
CA GLY A 389 6.85 2.69 -18.08
C GLY A 389 5.99 2.94 -16.83
N ASN A 390 4.67 2.74 -16.91
CA ASN A 390 3.72 2.88 -15.81
C ASN A 390 2.85 1.63 -15.61
N ASP A 391 3.45 0.45 -15.73
CA ASP A 391 2.74 -0.85 -15.68
C ASP A 391 2.38 -1.28 -14.24
N HIS A 392 2.22 -0.33 -13.34
CA HIS A 392 1.96 -0.58 -11.92
C HIS A 392 0.54 -1.06 -11.64
N GLY A 393 -0.39 -0.86 -12.57
CA GLY A 393 -1.81 -1.14 -12.40
C GLY A 393 -2.11 -2.59 -12.05
N MET A 394 -3.01 -2.76 -11.09
CA MET A 394 -3.59 -4.06 -10.76
C MET A 394 -4.52 -4.55 -11.86
N PHE A 395 -5.18 -3.62 -12.56
CA PHE A 395 -6.08 -3.89 -13.67
C PHE A 395 -5.54 -3.29 -14.96
N ASN A 396 -5.70 -4.03 -16.06
CA ASN A 396 -5.39 -3.60 -17.40
C ASN A 396 -6.38 -2.53 -17.87
N ILE A 397 -5.90 -1.45 -18.52
CA ILE A 397 -6.77 -0.39 -19.07
C ILE A 397 -7.26 -0.63 -20.50
N GLY A 398 -6.95 -1.80 -21.09
CA GLY A 398 -7.36 -2.19 -22.45
C GLY A 398 -6.29 -1.98 -23.52
N ASP A 399 -5.04 -1.74 -23.13
CA ASP A 399 -3.88 -1.57 -24.01
C ASP A 399 -2.93 -2.78 -24.00
N GLU A 400 -3.23 -3.82 -23.22
CA GLU A 400 -2.47 -5.06 -23.16
C GLU A 400 -2.95 -6.03 -24.25
N PRO A 401 -2.07 -6.48 -25.17
CA PRO A 401 -2.47 -7.30 -26.32
C PRO A 401 -3.13 -8.63 -25.92
N GLY A 402 -4.30 -8.91 -26.51
CA GLY A 402 -5.04 -10.15 -26.26
C GLY A 402 -5.70 -10.27 -24.90
N VAL A 403 -5.72 -9.20 -24.11
CA VAL A 403 -6.27 -9.19 -22.76
C VAL A 403 -7.43 -8.19 -22.66
N PRO A 404 -8.60 -8.61 -22.18
CA PRO A 404 -9.75 -7.70 -22.03
C PRO A 404 -9.45 -6.53 -21.09
N ARG A 405 -10.04 -5.37 -21.37
CA ARG A 405 -10.02 -4.22 -20.48
C ARG A 405 -10.51 -4.62 -19.09
N TRP A 406 -9.81 -4.14 -18.06
CA TRP A 406 -10.07 -4.41 -16.63
C TRP A 406 -9.77 -5.83 -16.18
N ASN A 407 -9.14 -6.66 -17.03
CA ASN A 407 -8.67 -7.98 -16.59
C ASN A 407 -7.65 -7.82 -15.45
N PRO A 408 -7.81 -8.55 -14.32
CA PRO A 408 -6.88 -8.49 -13.21
C PRO A 408 -5.50 -9.06 -13.60
N ARG A 409 -4.42 -8.36 -13.25
CA ARG A 409 -3.05 -8.86 -13.32
C ARG A 409 -2.73 -9.77 -12.14
N PRO A 410 -1.67 -10.59 -12.19
CA PRO A 410 -1.33 -11.58 -11.14
C PRO A 410 -1.42 -11.06 -9.71
N VAL A 411 -0.93 -9.85 -9.42
CA VAL A 411 -0.92 -9.29 -8.06
C VAL A 411 -2.30 -9.25 -7.38
N TYR A 412 -3.37 -9.08 -8.15
CA TYR A 412 -4.75 -9.11 -7.65
C TYR A 412 -5.05 -10.41 -6.89
N TYR A 413 -4.64 -11.56 -7.43
CA TYR A 413 -4.89 -12.89 -6.87
C TYR A 413 -4.12 -13.08 -5.56
N TYR A 414 -2.87 -12.66 -5.49
CA TYR A 414 -2.06 -12.75 -4.28
C TYR A 414 -2.61 -11.88 -3.15
N MET A 415 -3.04 -10.65 -3.44
CA MET A 415 -3.64 -9.77 -2.44
C MET A 415 -5.01 -10.29 -1.99
N PHE A 416 -5.83 -10.81 -2.90
CA PHE A 416 -7.14 -11.41 -2.58
C PHE A 416 -7.00 -12.57 -1.59
N TYR A 417 -6.13 -13.55 -1.88
CA TYR A 417 -5.95 -14.70 -0.99
C TYR A 417 -5.25 -14.33 0.31
N PHE A 418 -4.35 -13.34 0.29
CA PHE A 418 -3.74 -12.84 1.51
C PHE A 418 -4.82 -12.30 2.46
N GLN A 419 -5.66 -11.42 1.96
CA GLN A 419 -6.75 -10.85 2.76
C GLN A 419 -7.74 -11.92 3.22
N LYS A 420 -8.04 -12.92 2.37
CA LYS A 420 -8.97 -14.01 2.71
C LYS A 420 -8.42 -14.93 3.80
N CYS A 421 -7.15 -15.31 3.74
CA CYS A 421 -6.58 -16.39 4.55
C CYS A 421 -5.72 -15.89 5.73
N TYR A 422 -5.48 -14.59 5.89
CA TYR A 422 -4.69 -14.03 6.97
C TYR A 422 -5.59 -13.39 8.03
N GLY A 423 -5.40 -13.75 9.29
CA GLY A 423 -6.24 -13.29 10.41
C GLY A 423 -5.98 -11.85 10.82
N ASN A 424 -6.58 -11.44 11.94
CA ASN A 424 -6.44 -10.08 12.49
C ASN A 424 -5.40 -9.94 13.59
N GLN A 425 -4.72 -11.04 13.98
CA GLN A 425 -3.60 -11.01 14.91
C GLN A 425 -2.44 -11.83 14.35
N VAL A 426 -1.27 -11.23 14.30
CA VAL A 426 -0.02 -11.94 13.98
C VAL A 426 0.37 -12.80 15.18
N ILE A 427 0.68 -14.06 14.96
CA ILE A 427 1.26 -14.96 15.97
C ILE A 427 2.72 -15.26 15.61
N SER A 428 3.53 -15.55 16.62
CA SER A 428 4.94 -15.86 16.38
C SER A 428 5.08 -17.11 15.53
N SER A 429 6.00 -17.07 14.57
CA SER A 429 6.35 -18.23 13.74
C SER A 429 7.85 -18.27 13.47
N ALA A 430 8.36 -19.46 13.27
CA ALA A 430 9.75 -19.72 12.91
C ALA A 430 9.80 -20.76 11.78
N VAL A 431 10.75 -20.57 10.88
CA VAL A 431 11.05 -21.50 9.77
C VAL A 431 12.43 -22.06 9.95
N SER A 432 12.58 -23.37 9.78
CA SER A 432 13.88 -24.06 9.78
C SER A 432 13.98 -25.01 8.58
N GLY A 433 15.21 -25.33 8.20
CA GLY A 433 15.52 -26.24 7.09
C GLY A 433 15.83 -25.55 5.75
N ASN A 434 15.23 -24.40 5.44
CA ASN A 434 15.52 -23.68 4.19
C ASN A 434 15.23 -22.16 4.34
N ASP A 435 16.24 -21.33 4.09
CA ASP A 435 16.18 -19.85 4.17
C ASP A 435 15.40 -19.20 3.01
N LYS A 436 15.07 -19.96 1.97
CA LYS A 436 14.24 -19.49 0.85
C LYS A 436 12.75 -19.61 1.13
N VAL A 437 12.34 -20.19 2.26
CA VAL A 437 10.95 -20.29 2.67
C VAL A 437 10.64 -19.27 3.76
N LEU A 438 9.56 -18.51 3.55
CA LEU A 438 9.00 -17.58 4.55
C LEU A 438 7.66 -18.11 5.04
N ALA A 439 7.33 -17.82 6.30
CA ALA A 439 6.04 -18.14 6.89
C ALA A 439 5.51 -16.98 7.73
N TYR A 440 4.32 -16.52 7.39
CA TYR A 440 3.57 -15.52 8.14
C TYR A 440 2.36 -16.21 8.77
N ALA A 441 2.34 -16.27 10.09
CA ALA A 441 1.26 -16.93 10.83
C ALA A 441 0.35 -15.90 11.53
N SER A 442 -0.93 -16.21 11.55
CA SER A 442 -1.96 -15.34 12.14
C SER A 442 -3.09 -16.15 12.76
N LYS A 443 -3.88 -15.50 13.61
CA LYS A 443 -5.14 -16.06 14.09
C LYS A 443 -6.31 -15.14 13.82
N PHE A 444 -7.47 -15.73 13.63
CA PHE A 444 -8.75 -15.05 13.46
C PHE A 444 -9.45 -14.87 14.80
N SER A 445 -10.34 -13.87 14.90
CA SER A 445 -11.19 -13.67 16.09
C SER A 445 -12.13 -14.85 16.34
N SER A 446 -12.46 -15.61 15.31
CA SER A 446 -13.28 -16.84 15.38
C SER A 446 -12.48 -18.09 15.76
N GLY A 447 -11.19 -17.97 16.06
CA GLY A 447 -10.37 -19.02 16.63
C GLY A 447 -9.47 -19.79 15.64
N GLN A 448 -9.70 -19.70 14.32
CA GLN A 448 -8.92 -20.38 13.31
C GLN A 448 -7.50 -19.78 13.19
N THR A 449 -6.61 -20.54 12.59
CA THR A 449 -5.25 -20.09 12.26
C THR A 449 -5.09 -19.96 10.74
N GLY A 450 -4.50 -18.85 10.31
CA GLY A 450 -4.13 -18.59 8.93
C GLY A 450 -2.62 -18.54 8.76
N LEU A 451 -2.08 -19.13 7.68
CA LEU A 451 -0.67 -19.04 7.33
C LEU A 451 -0.53 -18.64 5.86
N VAL A 452 0.48 -17.83 5.60
CA VAL A 452 0.98 -17.54 4.26
C VAL A 452 2.42 -18.06 4.19
N LEU A 453 2.63 -19.07 3.34
CA LEU A 453 3.93 -19.70 3.11
C LEU A 453 4.44 -19.25 1.75
N VAL A 454 5.68 -18.79 1.67
CA VAL A 454 6.28 -18.33 0.42
C VAL A 454 7.56 -19.10 0.16
N ASN A 455 7.59 -19.87 -0.91
CA ASN A 455 8.81 -20.48 -1.42
C ASN A 455 9.44 -19.57 -2.49
N LYS A 456 10.48 -18.84 -2.11
CA LYS A 456 11.26 -17.97 -3.01
C LYS A 456 12.32 -18.74 -3.80
N GLY A 457 12.49 -20.02 -3.52
CA GLY A 457 13.51 -20.85 -4.13
C GLY A 457 13.08 -21.47 -5.45
N THR A 458 14.05 -21.99 -6.20
CA THR A 458 13.89 -22.70 -7.46
C THR A 458 13.62 -24.19 -7.28
N ASN A 459 13.60 -24.69 -6.04
CA ASN A 459 13.36 -26.09 -5.73
C ASN A 459 12.04 -26.26 -4.97
N LYS A 460 11.35 -27.36 -5.29
CA LYS A 460 10.19 -27.81 -4.54
C LYS A 460 10.57 -28.15 -3.11
N GLN A 461 9.71 -27.80 -2.15
CA GLN A 461 9.88 -28.09 -0.73
C GLN A 461 8.72 -28.93 -0.21
N THR A 462 8.97 -29.78 0.78
CA THR A 462 7.96 -30.40 1.61
C THR A 462 7.97 -29.70 2.98
N ILE A 463 6.89 -28.99 3.30
CA ILE A 463 6.77 -28.18 4.51
C ILE A 463 5.91 -28.89 5.52
N SER A 464 6.42 -29.13 6.73
CA SER A 464 5.61 -29.51 7.89
C SER A 464 5.20 -28.28 8.70
N ILE A 465 3.96 -28.25 9.17
CA ILE A 465 3.42 -27.16 9.99
C ILE A 465 3.03 -27.70 11.35
N LYS A 466 3.54 -27.06 12.40
CA LYS A 466 3.16 -27.30 13.79
C LYS A 466 2.72 -26.00 14.44
N ILE A 467 1.56 -26.01 15.09
CA ILE A 467 1.07 -24.86 15.84
C ILE A 467 0.97 -25.26 17.31
N ASN A 468 1.85 -24.70 18.11
CA ASN A 468 1.84 -24.91 19.55
C ASN A 468 0.66 -24.17 20.19
N ASN A 469 0.13 -24.70 21.30
CA ASN A 469 -0.96 -24.08 22.05
C ASN A 469 -2.26 -23.87 21.23
N PHE A 470 -2.46 -24.68 20.20
CA PHE A 470 -3.62 -24.64 19.32
C PHE A 470 -4.30 -26.02 19.30
N LYS A 471 -5.62 -26.03 19.39
CA LYS A 471 -6.41 -27.23 19.18
C LYS A 471 -7.02 -27.18 17.79
N PRO A 472 -6.44 -27.90 16.82
CA PRO A 472 -6.97 -27.90 15.47
C PRO A 472 -8.31 -28.63 15.41
N GLY A 473 -9.18 -28.19 14.51
CA GLY A 473 -10.39 -28.91 14.15
C GLY A 473 -10.10 -30.16 13.31
N LYS A 474 -10.98 -30.46 12.36
CA LYS A 474 -10.82 -31.68 11.55
C LYS A 474 -9.92 -31.50 10.35
N ARG A 475 -9.85 -30.29 9.80
CA ARG A 475 -9.26 -30.05 8.47
C ARG A 475 -8.45 -28.76 8.40
N TYR A 476 -7.59 -28.74 7.39
CA TYR A 476 -7.02 -27.51 6.86
C TYR A 476 -7.36 -27.36 5.37
N TYR A 477 -7.34 -26.13 4.89
CA TYR A 477 -7.65 -25.73 3.52
C TYR A 477 -6.45 -25.02 2.93
N LEU A 478 -6.18 -25.28 1.64
CA LEU A 478 -4.98 -24.85 0.95
C LEU A 478 -5.32 -24.22 -0.40
N TYR A 479 -4.81 -23.03 -0.65
CA TYR A 479 -4.72 -22.42 -1.97
C TYR A 479 -3.26 -22.22 -2.32
N THR A 480 -2.83 -22.84 -3.43
CA THR A 480 -1.46 -22.72 -3.95
C THR A 480 -1.47 -21.85 -5.19
N LEU A 481 -0.70 -20.75 -5.17
CA LEU A 481 -0.50 -19.87 -6.30
C LEU A 481 0.88 -20.09 -6.89
N THR A 482 0.92 -20.29 -8.22
CA THR A 482 2.15 -20.46 -9.01
C THR A 482 2.09 -19.60 -10.26
N GLY A 483 3.22 -19.28 -10.84
CA GLY A 483 3.30 -18.71 -12.19
C GLY A 483 3.11 -19.76 -13.27
N GLY A 484 3.01 -19.30 -14.52
CA GLY A 484 3.18 -20.14 -15.70
C GLY A 484 4.65 -20.23 -16.12
N ASP A 485 4.90 -20.97 -17.17
CA ASP A 485 6.22 -21.18 -17.78
C ASP A 485 6.40 -20.44 -19.12
N ASP A 486 5.44 -19.59 -19.45
CA ASP A 486 5.32 -18.87 -20.73
C ASP A 486 6.33 -17.70 -20.90
N ASN A 487 6.97 -17.24 -19.82
CA ASN A 487 7.89 -16.10 -19.86
C ASN A 487 9.06 -16.25 -18.86
N GLY A 488 9.55 -17.46 -18.68
CA GLY A 488 10.58 -17.80 -17.70
C GLY A 488 10.15 -17.42 -16.28
N GLU A 489 11.04 -16.78 -15.52
CA GLU A 489 10.75 -16.35 -14.15
C GLU A 489 9.65 -15.30 -14.04
N PHE A 490 9.28 -14.61 -15.12
CA PHE A 490 8.36 -13.47 -15.11
C PHE A 490 7.08 -13.72 -15.91
N SER A 491 6.52 -14.92 -15.79
CA SER A 491 5.20 -15.21 -16.35
C SER A 491 4.17 -14.19 -15.86
N GLN A 492 3.36 -13.70 -16.79
CA GLN A 492 2.22 -12.81 -16.48
C GLN A 492 0.94 -13.58 -16.17
N ARG A 493 1.06 -14.90 -16.02
CA ARG A 493 -0.03 -15.81 -15.70
C ARG A 493 0.12 -16.30 -14.27
N VAL A 494 -1.01 -16.44 -13.57
CA VAL A 494 -1.07 -17.07 -12.23
C VAL A 494 -2.08 -18.20 -12.24
N PHE A 495 -1.72 -19.30 -11.63
CA PHE A 495 -2.55 -20.48 -11.44
C PHE A 495 -2.90 -20.62 -9.97
N VAL A 496 -4.15 -20.90 -9.67
CA VAL A 496 -4.65 -21.17 -8.31
C VAL A 496 -5.11 -22.61 -8.25
N ASN A 497 -4.44 -23.44 -7.47
CA ASN A 497 -4.66 -24.90 -7.43
C ASN A 497 -4.72 -25.54 -8.82
N GLY A 498 -3.88 -25.08 -9.74
CA GLY A 498 -3.82 -25.55 -11.13
C GLY A 498 -4.82 -24.90 -12.10
N SER A 499 -5.81 -24.14 -11.61
CA SER A 499 -6.70 -23.35 -12.47
C SER A 499 -5.99 -22.08 -12.93
N GLY A 500 -5.88 -21.86 -14.22
CA GLY A 500 -5.16 -20.76 -14.85
C GLY A 500 -6.06 -19.75 -15.57
N PRO A 501 -5.44 -18.73 -16.18
CA PRO A 501 -6.15 -17.71 -16.94
C PRO A 501 -6.60 -18.22 -18.32
N GLU A 502 -7.66 -17.62 -18.83
CA GLU A 502 -8.13 -17.79 -20.21
C GLU A 502 -7.34 -16.92 -21.20
N TYR A 503 -6.64 -15.89 -20.70
CA TYR A 503 -5.92 -14.88 -21.49
C TYR A 503 -4.40 -15.02 -21.32
N PRO A 504 -3.61 -14.33 -22.17
CA PRO A 504 -2.15 -14.33 -22.05
C PRO A 504 -1.61 -13.83 -20.71
N SER A 505 -2.41 -13.08 -19.94
CA SER A 505 -2.05 -12.62 -18.58
C SER A 505 -3.22 -12.73 -17.60
N GLY A 506 -2.91 -12.53 -16.32
CA GLY A 506 -3.89 -12.61 -15.23
C GLY A 506 -3.97 -13.98 -14.59
N GLY A 507 -5.13 -14.35 -14.09
CA GLY A 507 -5.40 -15.63 -13.44
C GLY A 507 -6.82 -16.10 -13.72
N PRO A 508 -7.30 -17.14 -13.03
CA PRO A 508 -8.59 -17.75 -13.31
C PRO A 508 -9.74 -16.74 -13.10
N ALA A 509 -10.67 -16.71 -14.06
CA ALA A 509 -11.82 -15.79 -14.02
C ALA A 509 -12.74 -16.03 -12.82
N ASN A 510 -12.82 -17.25 -12.34
CA ASN A 510 -13.72 -17.69 -11.27
C ASN A 510 -13.10 -17.70 -9.87
N ILE A 511 -12.18 -16.78 -9.57
CA ILE A 511 -11.42 -16.71 -8.31
C ILE A 511 -12.28 -16.89 -7.04
N ALA A 512 -13.50 -16.32 -7.02
CA ALA A 512 -14.39 -16.40 -5.87
C ALA A 512 -14.94 -17.81 -5.60
N THR A 513 -14.97 -18.68 -6.61
CA THR A 513 -15.57 -20.01 -6.55
C THR A 513 -14.56 -21.16 -6.63
N ILE A 514 -13.26 -20.83 -6.72
CA ILE A 514 -12.20 -21.84 -6.69
C ILE A 514 -12.25 -22.56 -5.34
N LYS A 515 -12.42 -23.89 -5.43
CA LYS A 515 -12.39 -24.74 -4.25
C LYS A 515 -10.96 -24.85 -3.72
N PRO A 516 -10.75 -24.72 -2.40
CA PRO A 516 -9.47 -25.08 -1.81
C PRO A 516 -9.20 -26.58 -1.94
N LEU A 517 -7.94 -26.96 -1.89
CA LEU A 517 -7.54 -28.30 -1.54
C LEU A 517 -7.69 -28.48 -0.02
N SER A 518 -8.03 -29.71 0.44
CA SER A 518 -8.19 -29.95 1.86
C SER A 518 -7.78 -31.38 2.27
N ALA A 519 -7.14 -31.49 3.42
CA ALA A 519 -6.83 -32.77 4.06
C ALA A 519 -7.15 -32.75 5.55
N SER A 520 -7.16 -33.95 6.17
CA SER A 520 -7.26 -34.12 7.62
C SER A 520 -6.01 -33.60 8.33
N VAL A 521 -6.17 -33.10 9.54
CA VAL A 521 -5.05 -32.72 10.43
C VAL A 521 -4.57 -33.87 11.33
N ALA A 522 -5.27 -35.03 11.32
CA ALA A 522 -5.02 -36.14 12.25
C ALA A 522 -3.58 -36.69 12.17
N ASP A 523 -3.02 -36.73 10.95
CA ASP A 523 -1.65 -37.21 10.69
C ASP A 523 -0.62 -36.06 10.62
N GLY A 524 -0.95 -34.91 11.18
CA GLY A 524 -0.18 -33.69 11.05
C GLY A 524 -0.47 -32.94 9.74
N ILE A 525 0.19 -31.81 9.55
CA ILE A 525 0.00 -30.98 8.36
C ILE A 525 1.29 -30.96 7.55
N LYS A 526 1.25 -31.50 6.34
CA LYS A 526 2.34 -31.48 5.38
C LYS A 526 1.84 -30.91 4.05
N ILE A 527 2.63 -30.01 3.48
CA ILE A 527 2.28 -29.30 2.25
C ILE A 527 3.45 -29.40 1.28
N GLU A 528 3.16 -29.67 0.02
CA GLU A 528 4.09 -29.48 -1.08
C GLU A 528 4.09 -28.02 -1.50
N SER A 529 5.26 -27.40 -1.53
CA SER A 529 5.47 -26.03 -1.95
C SER A 529 6.31 -25.99 -3.23
N PRO A 530 5.70 -25.73 -4.39
CA PRO A 530 6.40 -25.62 -5.66
C PRO A 530 7.46 -24.50 -5.65
N PRO A 531 8.42 -24.52 -6.60
CA PRO A 531 9.29 -23.38 -6.82
C PRO A 531 8.49 -22.10 -7.07
N TYR A 532 8.97 -20.96 -6.57
CA TYR A 532 8.33 -19.65 -6.76
C TYR A 532 6.82 -19.72 -6.58
N SER A 533 6.37 -20.04 -5.37
CA SER A 533 4.95 -20.21 -5.06
C SER A 533 4.56 -19.59 -3.73
N VAL A 534 3.28 -19.31 -3.57
CA VAL A 534 2.67 -18.91 -2.30
C VAL A 534 1.55 -19.87 -1.97
N GLN A 535 1.56 -20.40 -0.74
CA GLN A 535 0.48 -21.21 -0.19
C GLN A 535 -0.26 -20.41 0.89
N TYR A 536 -1.55 -20.33 0.74
CA TYR A 536 -2.46 -19.75 1.72
C TYR A 536 -3.18 -20.90 2.43
N VAL A 537 -2.94 -21.02 3.72
CA VAL A 537 -3.44 -22.14 4.55
C VAL A 537 -4.40 -21.61 5.60
N LEU A 538 -5.56 -22.23 5.71
CA LEU A 538 -6.53 -21.96 6.75
C LEU A 538 -6.77 -23.26 7.54
N ILE A 539 -6.58 -23.23 8.87
CA ILE A 539 -6.70 -24.40 9.75
C ILE A 539 -7.88 -24.18 10.67
N GLU A 540 -8.81 -25.15 10.66
CA GLU A 540 -9.94 -25.15 11.59
C GLU A 540 -9.47 -25.23 13.04
N ASN A 541 -10.21 -24.63 13.95
CA ASN A 541 -10.09 -24.84 15.37
C ASN A 541 -11.14 -25.85 15.86
N GLU A 542 -10.84 -26.54 16.93
CA GLU A 542 -11.83 -27.33 17.69
C GLU A 542 -12.93 -26.38 18.17
N LYS A 543 -14.20 -26.72 17.94
CA LYS A 543 -15.36 -25.94 18.38
C LYS A 543 -15.68 -26.22 19.85
#